data_1f6818cd413d64e9ce64836ce1d45e53
#
_entry.id   1f6818cd413d64e9ce64836ce1d45e53
#
_cell.length_a   1.000
_cell.length_b   1.000
_cell.length_c   1.000
_cell.angle_alpha   90.00
_cell.angle_beta   90.00
_cell.angle_gamma   90.00
#
_symmetry.space_group_name_H-M   'P 1'
#
loop_
_entity.id
_entity.type
_entity.pdbx_description
1 polymer ?
#
loop_
_entity_poly.entity_id
_entity_poly.type
_entity_poly.pdbx_seq_one_letter_code
_entity_poly.pdbx_strand_id
1 'polypeptide(L)'
;MNRFVQPEILDGLPADDPEAKQSRRDLERLNGIMGNSRLLAKGIASLPKPPEKIVVIGAGNGRLLLKALRTLPRPEQESQITFLDLVDLITLEVKEEYASLGWAVTVKTGDVRDTLDEKADLVLANLFLHHFTDPDLAELLSLIRNHTKHFFCVEPRRSRIALLAASLVRLVGCNRVTRHDAVVSVRAGFRDDDLSTLWDQEENWDLQEELSPPFSHFFLATEKP
;
A
#
# COMPACT_ATOMS: atom_id res chain seq x y z
N MET A 1 3.96 2.62 22.41
CA MET A 1 2.78 1.75 22.18
C MET A 1 3.30 0.54 21.43
N ASN A 2 3.11 -0.68 21.96
CA ASN A 2 3.56 -1.90 21.27
C ASN A 2 2.70 -2.16 20.04
N ARG A 3 3.29 -2.74 19.00
CA ARG A 3 2.60 -3.19 17.79
C ARG A 3 1.71 -4.38 18.15
N PHE A 4 0.48 -4.37 17.64
CA PHE A 4 -0.49 -5.42 17.93
C PHE A 4 -1.35 -5.69 16.70
N VAL A 5 -1.11 -6.80 16.06
CA VAL A 5 -1.81 -7.24 14.84
C VAL A 5 -3.05 -8.04 15.22
N GLN A 6 -4.17 -7.68 14.62
CA GLN A 6 -5.45 -8.39 14.75
C GLN A 6 -6.11 -8.49 13.37
N PRO A 7 -6.92 -9.53 13.10
CA PRO A 7 -7.69 -9.59 11.86
C PRO A 7 -8.66 -8.40 11.74
N GLU A 8 -8.74 -7.85 10.55
CA GLU A 8 -9.74 -6.84 10.21
C GLU A 8 -11.07 -7.50 9.84
N ILE A 9 -12.19 -6.84 10.12
CA ILE A 9 -13.52 -7.34 9.77
C ILE A 9 -13.67 -7.40 8.25
N LEU A 10 -13.13 -6.39 7.55
CA LEU A 10 -13.22 -6.29 6.09
C LEU A 10 -12.63 -7.51 5.38
N ASP A 11 -11.53 -8.05 5.88
CA ASP A 11 -10.84 -9.20 5.27
C ASP A 11 -11.67 -10.50 5.34
N GLY A 12 -12.55 -10.60 6.35
CA GLY A 12 -13.45 -11.74 6.53
C GLY A 12 -14.77 -11.64 5.78
N LEU A 13 -15.08 -10.50 5.13
CA LEU A 13 -16.33 -10.29 4.44
C LEU A 13 -16.25 -10.65 2.95
N PRO A 14 -17.31 -11.26 2.37
CA PRO A 14 -17.40 -11.44 0.92
C PRO A 14 -17.22 -10.12 0.16
N ALA A 15 -16.64 -10.18 -1.03
CA ALA A 15 -16.38 -8.99 -1.84
C ALA A 15 -17.64 -8.20 -2.22
N ASP A 16 -18.76 -8.89 -2.38
CA ASP A 16 -20.07 -8.35 -2.75
C ASP A 16 -20.92 -7.91 -1.56
N ASP A 17 -20.48 -8.18 -0.32
CA ASP A 17 -21.18 -7.75 0.90
C ASP A 17 -21.37 -6.22 0.92
N PRO A 18 -22.58 -5.72 1.24
CA PRO A 18 -22.88 -4.28 1.28
C PRO A 18 -22.00 -3.50 2.26
N GLU A 19 -21.65 -4.08 3.42
CA GLU A 19 -20.78 -3.43 4.41
C GLU A 19 -19.33 -3.40 3.92
N ALA A 20 -18.85 -4.47 3.26
CA ALA A 20 -17.54 -4.50 2.64
C ALA A 20 -17.42 -3.45 1.52
N LYS A 21 -18.42 -3.37 0.64
CA LYS A 21 -18.47 -2.33 -0.41
C LYS A 21 -18.47 -0.92 0.18
N GLN A 22 -19.22 -0.70 1.26
CA GLN A 22 -19.23 0.60 1.93
C GLN A 22 -17.90 0.89 2.60
N SER A 23 -17.29 -0.09 3.27
CA SER A 23 -15.98 0.07 3.91
C SER A 23 -14.89 0.43 2.89
N ARG A 24 -14.86 -0.20 1.73
CA ARG A 24 -13.91 0.15 0.65
C ARG A 24 -14.09 1.60 0.17
N ARG A 25 -15.33 2.10 0.05
CA ARG A 25 -15.59 3.52 -0.27
C ARG A 25 -15.10 4.45 0.86
N ASP A 26 -15.29 4.04 2.11
CA ASP A 26 -14.80 4.77 3.26
C ASP A 26 -13.26 4.86 3.26
N LEU A 27 -12.58 3.73 2.96
CA LEU A 27 -11.11 3.69 2.81
C LEU A 27 -10.61 4.62 1.69
N GLU A 28 -11.30 4.70 0.55
CA GLU A 28 -10.96 5.65 -0.50
C GLU A 28 -11.02 7.11 0.00
N ARG A 29 -12.06 7.45 0.77
CA ARG A 29 -12.19 8.80 1.38
C ARG A 29 -11.08 9.06 2.40
N LEU A 30 -10.79 8.10 3.27
CA LEU A 30 -9.73 8.20 4.26
C LEU A 30 -8.36 8.34 3.60
N ASN A 31 -8.05 7.55 2.56
CA ASN A 31 -6.84 7.71 1.75
C ASN A 31 -6.74 9.12 1.14
N GLY A 32 -7.87 9.69 0.73
CA GLY A 32 -7.94 11.08 0.25
C GLY A 32 -7.60 12.11 1.34
N ILE A 33 -8.16 11.95 2.54
CA ILE A 33 -7.90 12.80 3.71
C ILE A 33 -6.44 12.70 4.15
N MET A 34 -5.89 11.49 4.16
CA MET A 34 -4.49 11.23 4.52
C MET A 34 -3.50 11.69 3.43
N GLY A 35 -3.98 11.97 2.21
CA GLY A 35 -3.12 12.39 1.10
C GLY A 35 -2.24 11.28 0.54
N ASN A 36 -2.60 10.00 0.73
CA ASN A 36 -1.78 8.85 0.35
C ASN A 36 -1.43 8.82 -1.15
N SER A 37 -2.34 9.28 -2.04
CA SER A 37 -2.01 9.38 -3.47
C SER A 37 -0.87 10.36 -3.78
N ARG A 38 -0.78 11.48 -3.03
CA ARG A 38 0.34 12.44 -3.16
C ARG A 38 1.64 11.86 -2.62
N LEU A 39 1.56 11.06 -1.55
CA LEU A 39 2.72 10.35 -1.00
C LEU A 39 3.25 9.33 -2.00
N LEU A 40 2.36 8.53 -2.60
CA LEU A 40 2.74 7.60 -3.66
C LEU A 40 3.39 8.32 -4.84
N ALA A 41 2.79 9.42 -5.31
CA ALA A 41 3.36 10.21 -6.39
C ALA A 41 4.74 10.76 -6.05
N LYS A 42 4.92 11.29 -4.82
CA LYS A 42 6.22 11.77 -4.33
C LYS A 42 7.26 10.65 -4.28
N GLY A 43 6.89 9.47 -3.75
CA GLY A 43 7.77 8.31 -3.68
C GLY A 43 8.21 7.85 -5.06
N ILE A 44 7.28 7.71 -6.02
CA ILE A 44 7.61 7.34 -7.41
C ILE A 44 8.50 8.40 -8.06
N ALA A 45 8.22 9.69 -7.87
CA ALA A 45 9.00 10.78 -8.45
C ALA A 45 10.41 10.92 -7.85
N SER A 46 10.66 10.38 -6.65
CA SER A 46 11.98 10.42 -6.01
C SER A 46 12.92 9.32 -6.49
N LEU A 47 12.43 8.35 -7.26
CA LEU A 47 13.25 7.26 -7.79
C LEU A 47 14.29 7.81 -8.80
N PRO A 48 15.49 7.20 -8.88
CA PRO A 48 16.54 7.64 -9.81
C PRO A 48 16.12 7.60 -11.28
N LYS A 49 15.21 6.69 -11.62
CA LYS A 49 14.60 6.55 -12.95
C LYS A 49 13.11 6.23 -12.80
N PRO A 50 12.26 6.71 -13.73
CA PRO A 50 10.88 6.29 -13.77
C PRO A 50 10.78 4.76 -13.90
N PRO A 51 9.95 4.08 -13.09
CA PRO A 51 9.79 2.64 -13.19
C PRO A 51 8.98 2.28 -14.45
N GLU A 52 9.39 1.23 -15.15
CA GLU A 52 8.66 0.67 -16.31
C GLU A 52 7.78 -0.50 -15.89
N LYS A 53 8.21 -1.23 -14.85
CA LYS A 53 7.46 -2.33 -14.23
C LYS A 53 7.15 -2.02 -12.77
N ILE A 54 5.85 -1.94 -12.46
CA ILE A 54 5.36 -1.74 -11.09
C ILE A 54 4.54 -2.96 -10.68
N VAL A 55 4.84 -3.51 -9.51
CA VAL A 55 3.96 -4.48 -8.84
C VAL A 55 3.31 -3.79 -7.63
N VAL A 56 2.00 -3.91 -7.50
CA VAL A 56 1.23 -3.37 -6.37
C VAL A 56 0.68 -4.53 -5.56
N ILE A 57 1.11 -4.65 -4.33
CA ILE A 57 0.64 -5.67 -3.39
C ILE A 57 -0.45 -5.09 -2.47
N GLY A 58 -1.53 -5.86 -2.22
CA GLY A 58 -2.72 -5.34 -1.54
C GLY A 58 -3.40 -4.24 -2.36
N ALA A 59 -3.58 -4.51 -3.65
CA ALA A 59 -3.92 -3.51 -4.66
C ALA A 59 -5.31 -2.88 -4.47
N GLY A 60 -6.25 -3.58 -3.81
CA GLY A 60 -7.62 -3.16 -3.71
C GLY A 60 -8.24 -2.93 -5.10
N ASN A 61 -8.87 -1.77 -5.29
CA ASN A 61 -9.49 -1.41 -6.57
C ASN A 61 -8.57 -0.60 -7.52
N GLY A 62 -7.30 -0.44 -7.20
CA GLY A 62 -6.30 0.25 -8.03
C GLY A 62 -6.44 1.78 -8.14
N ARG A 63 -7.52 2.38 -7.65
CA ARG A 63 -7.80 3.82 -7.85
C ARG A 63 -6.82 4.74 -7.13
N LEU A 64 -6.17 4.30 -6.06
CA LEU A 64 -5.21 5.12 -5.33
C LEU A 64 -3.95 5.39 -6.16
N LEU A 65 -3.34 4.35 -6.73
CA LEU A 65 -2.19 4.49 -7.61
C LEU A 65 -2.56 5.25 -8.89
N LEU A 66 -3.74 5.00 -9.46
CA LEU A 66 -4.23 5.75 -10.61
C LEU A 66 -4.25 7.26 -10.36
N LYS A 67 -4.73 7.69 -9.17
CA LYS A 67 -4.70 9.10 -8.76
C LYS A 67 -3.28 9.65 -8.64
N ALA A 68 -2.34 8.85 -8.17
CA ALA A 68 -0.93 9.24 -8.09
C ALA A 68 -0.32 9.41 -9.48
N LEU A 69 -0.49 8.43 -10.37
CA LEU A 69 0.09 8.45 -11.72
C LEU A 69 -0.47 9.58 -12.60
N ARG A 70 -1.71 10.01 -12.38
CA ARG A 70 -2.28 11.18 -13.09
C ARG A 70 -1.54 12.49 -12.83
N THR A 71 -0.76 12.57 -11.75
CA THR A 71 0.02 13.76 -11.38
C THR A 71 1.49 13.66 -11.81
N LEU A 72 1.89 12.53 -12.38
CA LEU A 72 3.24 12.26 -12.86
C LEU A 72 3.32 12.33 -14.39
N PRO A 73 4.52 12.54 -14.96
CA PRO A 73 4.73 12.39 -16.38
C PRO A 73 4.30 10.99 -16.85
N ARG A 74 3.78 10.91 -18.07
CA ARG A 74 3.49 9.63 -18.70
C ARG A 74 4.78 8.88 -18.99
N PRO A 75 4.79 7.54 -18.94
CA PRO A 75 5.95 6.77 -19.36
C PRO A 75 6.26 7.03 -20.85
N GLU A 76 7.55 7.07 -21.17
CA GLU A 76 8.01 7.31 -22.56
C GLU A 76 7.82 6.08 -23.46
N GLN A 77 7.71 4.91 -22.86
CA GLN A 77 7.48 3.63 -23.51
C GLN A 77 6.38 2.85 -22.81
N GLU A 78 5.90 1.78 -23.44
CA GLU A 78 4.87 0.93 -22.85
C GLU A 78 5.36 0.34 -21.53
N SER A 79 4.65 0.66 -20.46
CA SER A 79 4.98 0.28 -19.10
C SER A 79 3.88 -0.61 -18.50
N GLN A 80 4.24 -1.41 -17.50
CA GLN A 80 3.37 -2.46 -16.98
C GLN A 80 3.09 -2.28 -15.49
N ILE A 81 1.85 -2.52 -15.09
CA ILE A 81 1.46 -2.63 -13.69
C ILE A 81 0.84 -4.00 -13.47
N THR A 82 1.38 -4.74 -12.49
CA THR A 82 0.78 -5.98 -12.01
C THR A 82 0.15 -5.72 -10.63
N PHE A 83 -1.14 -5.93 -10.50
CA PHE A 83 -1.87 -5.87 -9.24
C PHE A 83 -1.96 -7.25 -8.62
N LEU A 84 -1.51 -7.38 -7.37
CA LEU A 84 -1.61 -8.59 -6.55
C LEU A 84 -2.55 -8.35 -5.39
N ASP A 85 -3.62 -9.15 -5.29
CA ASP A 85 -4.58 -9.08 -4.19
C ASP A 85 -5.26 -10.44 -3.99
N LEU A 86 -5.84 -10.69 -2.84
CA LEU A 86 -6.66 -11.89 -2.61
C LEU A 86 -7.94 -11.89 -3.44
N VAL A 87 -8.42 -10.70 -3.85
CA VAL A 87 -9.67 -10.53 -4.61
C VAL A 87 -9.44 -9.57 -5.76
N ASP A 88 -9.85 -9.93 -6.98
CA ASP A 88 -9.83 -9.00 -8.12
C ASP A 88 -10.97 -7.96 -7.99
N LEU A 89 -10.60 -6.74 -7.66
CA LEU A 89 -11.49 -5.57 -7.58
C LEU A 89 -11.20 -4.54 -8.69
N ILE A 90 -10.31 -4.86 -9.64
CA ILE A 90 -9.92 -3.96 -10.72
C ILE A 90 -10.92 -4.04 -11.87
N THR A 91 -11.76 -3.04 -11.99
CA THR A 91 -12.77 -2.99 -13.06
C THR A 91 -12.18 -2.71 -14.44
N LEU A 92 -12.90 -3.05 -15.50
CA LEU A 92 -12.49 -2.72 -16.87
C LEU A 92 -12.27 -1.20 -17.04
N GLU A 93 -13.16 -0.38 -16.48
CA GLU A 93 -13.02 1.09 -16.47
C GLU A 93 -11.67 1.53 -15.92
N VAL A 94 -11.24 0.94 -14.77
CA VAL A 94 -9.94 1.27 -14.16
C VAL A 94 -8.78 0.84 -15.06
N LYS A 95 -8.88 -0.33 -15.71
CA LYS A 95 -7.86 -0.79 -16.68
C LYS A 95 -7.75 0.15 -17.88
N GLU A 96 -8.86 0.61 -18.42
CA GLU A 96 -8.90 1.58 -19.53
C GLU A 96 -8.32 2.94 -19.12
N GLU A 97 -8.57 3.39 -17.90
CA GLU A 97 -7.97 4.61 -17.37
C GLU A 97 -6.44 4.49 -17.26
N TYR A 98 -5.90 3.35 -16.81
CA TYR A 98 -4.46 3.09 -16.81
C TYR A 98 -3.87 3.05 -18.23
N ALA A 99 -4.56 2.38 -19.14
CA ALA A 99 -4.14 2.33 -20.54
C ALA A 99 -4.06 3.73 -21.16
N SER A 100 -5.01 4.62 -20.83
CA SER A 100 -5.00 6.02 -21.26
C SER A 100 -3.79 6.82 -20.78
N LEU A 101 -3.14 6.35 -19.70
CA LEU A 101 -1.92 6.93 -19.15
C LEU A 101 -0.64 6.24 -19.65
N GLY A 102 -0.75 5.22 -20.52
CA GLY A 102 0.39 4.47 -21.05
C GLY A 102 0.80 3.25 -20.22
N TRP A 103 -0.10 2.74 -19.37
CA TRP A 103 0.15 1.59 -18.51
C TRP A 103 -0.70 0.38 -18.91
N ALA A 104 -0.05 -0.73 -19.27
CA ALA A 104 -0.73 -2.03 -19.39
C ALA A 104 -0.96 -2.63 -18.00
N VAL A 105 -2.15 -3.19 -17.77
CA VAL A 105 -2.55 -3.72 -16.46
C VAL A 105 -2.76 -5.22 -16.50
N THR A 106 -2.09 -5.92 -15.60
CA THR A 106 -2.31 -7.34 -15.27
C THR A 106 -2.82 -7.46 -13.83
N VAL A 107 -3.70 -8.43 -13.57
CA VAL A 107 -4.17 -8.75 -12.21
C VAL A 107 -3.87 -10.21 -11.94
N LYS A 108 -3.23 -10.48 -10.80
CA LYS A 108 -3.01 -11.82 -10.26
C LYS A 108 -3.72 -11.92 -8.91
N THR A 109 -4.53 -12.96 -8.74
CA THR A 109 -5.31 -13.18 -7.53
C THR A 109 -4.68 -14.28 -6.70
N GLY A 110 -4.44 -14.03 -5.41
CA GLY A 110 -3.86 -15.01 -4.48
C GLY A 110 -3.02 -14.36 -3.38
N ASP A 111 -2.44 -15.21 -2.53
CA ASP A 111 -1.50 -14.73 -1.51
C ASP A 111 -0.27 -14.12 -2.21
N VAL A 112 0.18 -12.98 -1.70
CA VAL A 112 1.35 -12.28 -2.25
C VAL A 112 2.61 -13.16 -2.23
N ARG A 113 2.72 -14.06 -1.26
CA ARG A 113 3.87 -14.99 -1.13
C ARG A 113 3.93 -16.02 -2.26
N ASP A 114 2.78 -16.33 -2.86
CA ASP A 114 2.67 -17.29 -3.98
C ASP A 114 2.61 -16.58 -5.35
N THR A 115 2.22 -15.32 -5.37
CA THR A 115 1.93 -14.60 -6.63
C THR A 115 2.98 -13.58 -7.03
N LEU A 116 3.86 -13.16 -6.10
CA LEU A 116 5.01 -12.31 -6.41
C LEU A 116 6.16 -13.17 -6.98
N ASP A 117 6.09 -13.46 -8.27
CA ASP A 117 6.98 -14.36 -8.99
C ASP A 117 7.82 -13.67 -10.08
N GLU A 118 7.60 -12.37 -10.31
CA GLU A 118 8.30 -11.60 -11.33
C GLU A 118 9.13 -10.46 -10.72
N LYS A 119 10.22 -10.11 -11.40
CA LYS A 119 11.01 -8.93 -11.04
C LYS A 119 10.34 -7.66 -11.53
N ALA A 120 10.33 -6.65 -10.67
CA ALA A 120 9.81 -5.32 -10.96
C ALA A 120 10.89 -4.24 -10.72
N ASP A 121 10.73 -3.07 -11.34
CA ASP A 121 11.54 -1.92 -10.96
C ASP A 121 11.07 -1.37 -9.62
N LEU A 122 9.76 -1.42 -9.35
CA LEU A 122 9.15 -0.92 -8.14
C LEU A 122 8.07 -1.88 -7.63
N VAL A 123 8.15 -2.27 -6.38
CA VAL A 123 7.02 -2.87 -5.63
C VAL A 123 6.40 -1.81 -4.73
N LEU A 124 5.08 -1.69 -4.77
CA LEU A 124 4.29 -0.75 -3.97
C LEU A 124 3.36 -1.48 -3.01
N ALA A 125 3.21 -0.94 -1.80
CA ALA A 125 2.16 -1.31 -0.86
C ALA A 125 1.50 -0.06 -0.27
N ASN A 126 0.20 -0.12 -0.02
CA ASN A 126 -0.50 0.92 0.72
C ASN A 126 -1.54 0.31 1.64
N LEU A 127 -1.40 0.57 2.94
CA LEU A 127 -2.28 0.01 3.97
C LEU A 127 -2.38 -1.53 3.86
N PHE A 128 -1.24 -2.20 3.77
CA PHE A 128 -1.16 -3.64 3.55
C PHE A 128 -0.24 -4.37 4.55
N LEU A 129 0.96 -3.82 4.83
CA LEU A 129 1.96 -4.52 5.64
C LEU A 129 1.54 -4.71 7.10
N HIS A 130 0.66 -3.87 7.61
CA HIS A 130 0.19 -3.94 8.99
C HIS A 130 -0.69 -5.18 9.29
N HIS A 131 -1.13 -5.92 8.26
CA HIS A 131 -1.83 -7.20 8.44
C HIS A 131 -0.91 -8.34 8.89
N PHE A 132 0.41 -8.22 8.75
CA PHE A 132 1.38 -9.27 9.03
C PHE A 132 1.99 -9.12 10.42
N THR A 133 2.24 -10.25 11.12
CA THR A 133 3.07 -10.26 12.33
C THR A 133 4.52 -9.95 11.98
N ASP A 134 5.35 -9.56 12.97
CA ASP A 134 6.75 -9.21 12.67
C ASP A 134 7.54 -10.36 12.00
N PRO A 135 7.40 -11.64 12.40
CA PRO A 135 8.03 -12.75 11.68
C PRO A 135 7.53 -12.91 10.24
N ASP A 136 6.21 -12.90 10.02
CA ASP A 136 5.62 -13.03 8.68
C ASP A 136 6.00 -11.85 7.79
N LEU A 137 6.09 -10.65 8.38
CA LEU A 137 6.48 -9.45 7.68
C LEU A 137 7.96 -9.49 7.26
N ALA A 138 8.85 -9.97 8.11
CA ALA A 138 10.26 -10.14 7.75
C ALA A 138 10.45 -11.09 6.56
N GLU A 139 9.71 -12.20 6.53
CA GLU A 139 9.69 -13.13 5.39
C GLU A 139 9.17 -12.43 4.11
N LEU A 140 8.07 -11.70 4.22
CA LEU A 140 7.49 -10.95 3.09
C LEU A 140 8.44 -9.87 2.57
N LEU A 141 9.08 -9.10 3.45
CA LEU A 141 10.05 -8.09 3.06
C LEU A 141 11.28 -8.71 2.37
N SER A 142 11.72 -9.89 2.84
CA SER A 142 12.77 -10.65 2.17
C SER A 142 12.36 -11.11 0.77
N LEU A 143 11.12 -11.57 0.60
CA LEU A 143 10.57 -11.92 -0.71
C LEU A 143 10.53 -10.70 -1.63
N ILE A 144 9.99 -9.57 -1.16
CA ILE A 144 9.91 -8.31 -1.91
C ILE A 144 11.31 -7.87 -2.36
N ARG A 145 12.28 -7.83 -1.44
CA ARG A 145 13.67 -7.46 -1.72
C ARG A 145 14.28 -8.26 -2.86
N ASN A 146 13.97 -9.56 -2.95
CA ASN A 146 14.47 -10.42 -4.01
C ASN A 146 13.81 -10.17 -5.37
N HIS A 147 12.71 -9.42 -5.43
CA HIS A 147 11.91 -9.21 -6.64
C HIS A 147 11.84 -7.76 -7.11
N THR A 148 12.55 -6.84 -6.45
CA THR A 148 12.48 -5.42 -6.84
C THR A 148 13.82 -4.71 -6.69
N LYS A 149 13.97 -3.57 -7.40
CA LYS A 149 15.05 -2.60 -7.19
C LYS A 149 14.64 -1.49 -6.21
N HIS A 150 13.33 -1.23 -6.12
CA HIS A 150 12.77 -0.22 -5.24
C HIS A 150 11.51 -0.76 -4.58
N PHE A 151 11.41 -0.58 -3.28
CA PHE A 151 10.19 -0.86 -2.54
C PHE A 151 9.70 0.40 -1.86
N PHE A 152 8.42 0.70 -2.03
CA PHE A 152 7.81 1.86 -1.38
C PHE A 152 6.47 1.47 -0.75
N CYS A 153 6.28 1.86 0.51
CA CYS A 153 4.99 1.67 1.14
C CYS A 153 4.52 2.89 1.95
N VAL A 154 3.21 2.98 2.09
CA VAL A 154 2.52 3.95 2.95
C VAL A 154 1.60 3.17 3.87
N GLU A 155 1.86 3.26 5.18
CA GLU A 155 1.18 2.47 6.20
C GLU A 155 0.55 3.37 7.28
N PRO A 156 -0.35 2.85 8.12
CA PRO A 156 -0.87 3.60 9.25
C PRO A 156 0.24 3.91 10.25
N ARG A 157 0.29 5.16 10.73
CA ARG A 157 1.19 5.51 11.82
C ARG A 157 0.67 5.02 13.16
N ARG A 158 1.47 4.25 13.88
CA ARG A 158 1.19 3.80 15.24
C ARG A 158 1.46 4.91 16.27
N SER A 159 0.47 5.77 16.50
CA SER A 159 0.56 6.87 17.47
C SER A 159 -0.75 7.08 18.22
N ARG A 160 -0.68 7.73 19.40
CA ARG A 160 -1.87 8.08 20.19
C ARG A 160 -2.80 9.06 19.43
N ILE A 161 -2.23 9.97 18.66
CA ILE A 161 -2.99 10.94 17.85
C ILE A 161 -3.71 10.22 16.72
N ALA A 162 -3.04 9.32 15.99
CA ALA A 162 -3.67 8.53 14.95
C ALA A 162 -4.77 7.62 15.53
N LEU A 163 -4.56 7.05 16.71
CA LEU A 163 -5.58 6.23 17.38
C LEU A 163 -6.82 7.05 17.77
N LEU A 164 -6.63 8.27 18.27
CA LEU A 164 -7.73 9.19 18.53
C LEU A 164 -8.48 9.55 17.24
N ALA A 165 -7.76 9.88 16.16
CA ALA A 165 -8.37 10.17 14.88
C ALA A 165 -9.15 8.97 14.32
N ALA A 166 -8.58 7.75 14.38
CA ALA A 166 -9.25 6.52 13.99
C ALA A 166 -10.55 6.27 14.79
N SER A 167 -10.56 6.60 16.07
CA SER A 167 -11.77 6.52 16.91
C SER A 167 -12.85 7.52 16.49
N LEU A 168 -12.50 8.58 15.79
CA LEU A 168 -13.39 9.66 15.36
C LEU A 168 -13.86 9.53 13.91
N VAL A 169 -13.44 8.49 13.14
CA VAL A 169 -13.83 8.33 11.73
C VAL A 169 -15.35 8.18 11.54
N ARG A 170 -16.10 7.86 12.60
CA ARG A 170 -17.56 7.89 12.58
C ARG A 170 -18.12 9.28 12.24
N LEU A 171 -17.40 10.36 12.61
CA LEU A 171 -17.83 11.74 12.37
C LEU A 171 -17.77 12.11 10.89
N VAL A 172 -16.98 11.38 10.09
CA VAL A 172 -16.94 11.51 8.64
C VAL A 172 -17.80 10.46 7.92
N GLY A 173 -18.71 9.82 8.65
CA GLY A 173 -19.73 8.93 8.10
C GLY A 173 -19.24 7.52 7.74
N CYS A 174 -18.14 7.04 8.33
CA CYS A 174 -17.66 5.69 8.11
C CYS A 174 -18.58 4.65 8.77
N ASN A 175 -18.76 3.50 8.09
CA ASN A 175 -19.58 2.40 8.59
C ASN A 175 -18.93 1.70 9.78
N ARG A 176 -19.60 0.70 10.37
CA ARG A 176 -19.10 -0.02 11.55
C ARG A 176 -17.81 -0.81 11.28
N VAL A 177 -17.67 -1.39 10.07
CA VAL A 177 -16.50 -2.15 9.65
C VAL A 177 -15.28 -1.23 9.62
N THR A 178 -15.34 -0.14 8.84
CA THR A 178 -14.25 0.85 8.77
C THR A 178 -13.88 1.43 10.14
N ARG A 179 -14.89 1.68 11.00
CA ARG A 179 -14.63 2.22 12.36
C ARG A 179 -13.86 1.26 13.26
N HIS A 180 -14.13 -0.03 13.15
CA HIS A 180 -13.39 -1.06 13.87
C HIS A 180 -11.98 -1.18 13.28
N ASP A 181 -11.90 -1.37 11.96
CA ASP A 181 -10.66 -1.68 11.27
C ASP A 181 -9.66 -0.52 11.31
N ALA A 182 -10.12 0.74 11.24
CA ALA A 182 -9.24 1.91 11.40
C ALA A 182 -8.49 1.92 12.75
N VAL A 183 -9.12 1.47 13.84
CA VAL A 183 -8.46 1.35 15.16
C VAL A 183 -7.48 0.17 15.17
N VAL A 184 -7.85 -0.95 14.57
CA VAL A 184 -7.01 -2.15 14.45
C VAL A 184 -5.77 -1.82 13.63
N SER A 185 -5.93 -1.24 12.43
CA SER A 185 -4.83 -0.84 11.53
C SER A 185 -3.84 0.11 12.22
N VAL A 186 -4.32 1.13 12.97
CA VAL A 186 -3.41 2.04 13.70
C VAL A 186 -2.63 1.31 14.79
N ARG A 187 -3.22 0.33 15.49
CA ARG A 187 -2.52 -0.48 16.50
C ARG A 187 -1.46 -1.40 15.89
N ALA A 188 -1.74 -1.92 14.69
CA ALA A 188 -0.84 -2.76 13.91
C ALA A 188 0.15 -1.95 13.05
N GLY A 189 -0.04 -0.64 12.92
CA GLY A 189 0.79 0.25 12.12
C GLY A 189 2.23 0.41 12.60
N PHE A 190 2.98 1.26 11.92
CA PHE A 190 4.43 1.41 12.09
C PHE A 190 4.83 2.76 12.68
N ARG A 191 6.04 2.85 13.21
CA ARG A 191 6.66 4.06 13.75
C ARG A 191 8.18 3.93 13.75
N ASP A 192 8.84 5.06 13.86
CA ASP A 192 10.29 5.16 14.00
C ASP A 192 11.01 4.40 12.87
N ASP A 193 11.74 3.35 13.15
CA ASP A 193 12.51 2.49 12.27
C ASP A 193 12.00 1.03 12.23
N ASP A 194 10.71 0.83 12.51
CA ASP A 194 10.11 -0.51 12.59
C ASP A 194 10.33 -1.32 11.28
N LEU A 195 10.15 -0.70 10.10
CA LEU A 195 10.31 -1.37 8.81
C LEU A 195 11.78 -1.50 8.41
N SER A 196 12.59 -0.48 8.64
CA SER A 196 14.04 -0.53 8.40
C SER A 196 14.69 -1.67 9.19
N THR A 197 14.31 -1.82 10.45
CA THR A 197 14.82 -2.91 11.30
C THR A 197 14.46 -4.31 10.76
N LEU A 198 13.30 -4.46 10.13
CA LEU A 198 12.84 -5.72 9.55
C LEU A 198 13.35 -5.96 8.11
N TRP A 199 13.82 -4.88 7.42
CA TRP A 199 14.26 -4.98 6.03
C TRP A 199 15.50 -5.84 5.86
N ASP A 200 16.41 -5.86 6.84
CA ASP A 200 17.70 -6.54 6.80
C ASP A 200 18.57 -6.15 5.56
N GLN A 201 19.88 -6.43 5.58
CA GLN A 201 20.81 -6.11 4.48
C GLN A 201 20.90 -4.61 4.12
N GLU A 202 20.87 -3.71 5.10
CA GLU A 202 20.99 -2.25 4.93
C GLU A 202 22.25 -1.83 4.13
N GLU A 203 23.32 -2.63 4.16
CA GLU A 203 24.54 -2.37 3.40
C GLU A 203 24.33 -2.29 1.88
N ASN A 204 23.34 -3.01 1.37
CA ASN A 204 23.01 -3.07 -0.07
C ASN A 204 21.85 -2.14 -0.45
N TRP A 205 21.24 -1.46 0.52
CA TRP A 205 20.04 -0.66 0.30
C TRP A 205 20.18 0.73 0.94
N ASP A 206 19.65 1.73 0.25
CA ASP A 206 19.39 3.05 0.83
C ASP A 206 17.96 3.05 1.38
N LEU A 207 17.83 3.19 2.70
CA LEU A 207 16.55 3.15 3.39
C LEU A 207 16.13 4.56 3.82
N GLN A 208 14.88 4.90 3.58
CA GLN A 208 14.23 6.11 4.08
C GLN A 208 12.95 5.70 4.77
N GLU A 209 12.87 5.95 6.07
CA GLU A 209 11.68 5.67 6.86
C GLU A 209 11.30 6.91 7.65
N GLU A 210 10.12 7.44 7.41
CA GLU A 210 9.71 8.73 7.95
C GLU A 210 8.23 8.77 8.31
N LEU A 211 7.93 9.64 9.26
CA LEU A 211 6.58 10.10 9.49
C LEU A 211 6.11 10.96 8.31
N SER A 212 4.95 10.64 7.78
CA SER A 212 4.22 11.51 6.88
C SER A 212 2.93 12.02 7.55
N PRO A 213 2.90 13.28 8.00
CA PRO A 213 1.72 13.85 8.60
C PRO A 213 0.51 13.81 7.65
N PRO A 214 -0.73 13.65 8.18
CA PRO A 214 -1.01 13.63 9.63
C PRO A 214 -0.94 12.23 10.27
N PHE A 215 -1.14 11.13 9.55
CA PHE A 215 -1.38 9.81 10.14
C PHE A 215 -0.67 8.67 9.42
N SER A 216 0.16 8.98 8.42
CA SER A 216 0.85 7.98 7.63
C SER A 216 2.30 7.83 8.06
N HIS A 217 2.81 6.64 7.85
CA HIS A 217 4.19 6.24 7.97
C HIS A 217 4.64 5.75 6.61
N PHE A 218 5.75 6.27 6.07
CA PHE A 218 6.23 5.82 4.78
C PHE A 218 7.61 5.17 4.90
N PHE A 219 7.87 4.23 4.03
CA PHE A 219 9.15 3.56 3.90
C PHE A 219 9.50 3.42 2.43
N LEU A 220 10.73 3.78 2.09
CA LEU A 220 11.33 3.61 0.77
C LEU A 220 12.66 2.89 0.93
N ALA A 221 12.82 1.78 0.24
CA ALA A 221 14.09 1.07 0.07
C ALA A 221 14.52 1.13 -1.39
N THR A 222 15.76 1.52 -1.64
CA THR A 222 16.36 1.62 -2.98
C THR A 222 17.62 0.78 -3.01
N GLU A 223 17.71 -0.17 -3.96
CA GLU A 223 18.93 -0.97 -4.17
C GLU A 223 20.08 -0.06 -4.61
N LYS A 224 21.23 -0.19 -3.95
CA LYS A 224 22.45 0.53 -4.32
C LYS A 224 23.02 -0.03 -5.62
N PRO A 225 23.61 0.82 -6.48
CA PRO A 225 24.20 0.39 -7.75
C PRO A 225 25.39 -0.55 -7.60
#